data_5518bbb6d928b86779af6ed489c5761b
#
_entry.id   5518bbb6d928b86779af6ed489c5761b
#
_cell.length_a   1.000
_cell.length_b   1.000
_cell.length_c   1.000
_cell.angle_alpha   90.00
_cell.angle_beta   90.00
_cell.angle_gamma   90.00
#
_symmetry.space_group_name_H-M   'P 1'
#
loop_
_entity.id
_entity.type
_entity.pdbx_description
1 polymer ?
#
loop_
_entity_poly.entity_id
_entity_poly.type
_entity_poly.pdbx_seq_one_letter_code
_entity_poly.pdbx_strand_id
1 'polypeptide(L)'
;YDYSCGSAALTTLLNGYVGTQLTEQQIMNGLLKYGETEKIIQRRSFSLLDMKRFVGALGLESGGYRGEFSDLVSQGQPAIVPISYAGFKHFVVCKGYKNGRVYVADPALGNISFDETRFKEIWENNTLYLISVAPEQRQNLLALQDADMRHVDDATVNRYAFVDIQYPQFYMNKIADKASTIRLYKNMNEESDNYGKQEYNYLRLYYKNK
;
A
#
# COMPACT_ATOMS: atom_id res chain seq x y z
N TYR A 1 6.12 10.28 -1.98
CA TYR A 1 4.68 10.40 -1.81
C TYR A 1 4.05 10.49 -3.19
N ASP A 2 3.11 9.60 -3.44
CA ASP A 2 2.34 9.59 -4.68
C ASP A 2 0.93 10.13 -4.36
N TYR A 3 0.49 11.16 -5.09
CA TYR A 3 -0.87 11.69 -4.97
C TYR A 3 -1.93 10.60 -5.22
N SER A 4 -1.58 9.58 -6.01
CA SER A 4 -2.51 8.56 -6.47
C SER A 4 -2.98 7.61 -5.36
N CYS A 5 -2.17 7.29 -4.34
CA CYS A 5 -2.60 6.31 -3.33
C CYS A 5 -3.83 6.77 -2.54
N GLY A 6 -3.90 8.05 -2.19
CA GLY A 6 -5.06 8.61 -1.47
C GLY A 6 -6.32 8.67 -2.31
N SER A 7 -6.21 9.10 -3.58
CA SER A 7 -7.34 9.12 -4.51
C SER A 7 -7.82 7.71 -4.85
N ALA A 8 -6.92 6.78 -5.11
CA ALA A 8 -7.26 5.40 -5.42
C ALA A 8 -7.88 4.64 -4.24
N ALA A 9 -7.35 4.83 -3.01
CA ALA A 9 -7.96 4.27 -1.81
C ALA A 9 -9.38 4.82 -1.59
N LEU A 10 -9.57 6.13 -1.76
CA LEU A 10 -10.90 6.76 -1.64
C LEU A 10 -11.84 6.29 -2.75
N THR A 11 -11.36 6.13 -3.99
CA THR A 11 -12.13 5.56 -5.10
C THR A 11 -12.61 4.15 -4.76
N THR A 12 -11.72 3.32 -4.24
CA THR A 12 -12.03 1.95 -3.84
C THR A 12 -13.11 1.93 -2.76
N LEU A 13 -12.98 2.78 -1.73
CA LEU A 13 -13.96 2.84 -0.64
C LEU A 13 -15.31 3.39 -1.12
N LEU A 14 -15.34 4.48 -1.89
CA LEU A 14 -16.57 5.08 -2.40
C LEU A 14 -17.32 4.14 -3.36
N ASN A 15 -16.62 3.55 -4.32
CA ASN A 15 -17.27 2.67 -5.28
C ASN A 15 -17.63 1.32 -4.67
N GLY A 16 -16.76 0.74 -3.84
CA GLY A 16 -16.95 -0.59 -3.31
C GLY A 16 -17.85 -0.69 -2.08
N TYR A 17 -17.99 0.37 -1.31
CA TYR A 17 -18.79 0.40 -0.08
C TYR A 17 -20.00 1.33 -0.14
N VAL A 18 -19.84 2.52 -0.72
CA VAL A 18 -20.95 3.49 -0.87
C VAL A 18 -21.76 3.23 -2.15
N GLY A 19 -21.12 2.65 -3.19
CA GLY A 19 -21.79 2.35 -4.46
C GLY A 19 -21.77 3.51 -5.46
N THR A 20 -20.84 4.45 -5.31
CA THR A 20 -20.63 5.47 -6.35
C THR A 20 -19.96 4.84 -7.58
N GLN A 21 -20.00 5.58 -8.70
CA GLN A 21 -19.32 5.16 -9.94
C GLN A 21 -18.36 6.27 -10.39
N LEU A 22 -17.54 6.74 -9.46
CA LEU A 22 -16.56 7.78 -9.71
C LEU A 22 -15.25 7.20 -10.19
N THR A 23 -14.65 7.83 -11.21
CA THR A 23 -13.28 7.51 -11.60
C THR A 23 -12.29 8.10 -10.63
N GLU A 24 -11.09 7.51 -10.55
CA GLU A 24 -10.01 8.06 -9.71
C GLU A 24 -9.68 9.50 -10.07
N GLN A 25 -9.71 9.85 -11.37
CA GLN A 25 -9.46 11.20 -11.83
C GLN A 25 -10.53 12.21 -11.35
N GLN A 26 -11.79 11.80 -11.31
CA GLN A 26 -12.86 12.64 -10.75
C GLN A 26 -12.65 12.86 -9.26
N ILE A 27 -12.26 11.84 -8.54
CA ILE A 27 -11.95 11.93 -7.10
C ILE A 27 -10.73 12.80 -6.86
N MET A 28 -9.66 12.63 -7.63
CA MET A 28 -8.46 13.48 -7.55
C MET A 28 -8.79 14.95 -7.78
N ASN A 29 -9.58 15.26 -8.82
CA ASN A 29 -10.04 16.61 -9.09
C ASN A 29 -10.91 17.16 -7.97
N GLY A 30 -11.77 16.33 -7.38
CA GLY A 30 -12.60 16.69 -6.22
C GLY A 30 -11.75 16.98 -4.98
N LEU A 31 -10.77 16.14 -4.68
CA LEU A 31 -9.83 16.34 -3.57
C LEU A 31 -9.02 17.64 -3.73
N LEU A 32 -8.59 17.97 -4.94
CA LEU A 32 -7.91 19.25 -5.23
C LEU A 32 -8.86 20.44 -5.08
N LYS A 33 -10.12 20.31 -5.53
CA LYS A 33 -11.11 21.39 -5.49
C LYS A 33 -11.59 21.72 -4.08
N TYR A 34 -11.86 20.71 -3.27
CA TYR A 34 -12.48 20.85 -1.94
C TYR A 34 -11.49 20.75 -0.79
N GLY A 35 -10.28 20.22 -1.04
CA GLY A 35 -9.19 20.11 -0.08
C GLY A 35 -8.40 21.42 0.07
N GLU A 36 -7.32 21.34 0.84
CA GLU A 36 -6.38 22.45 1.04
C GLU A 36 -5.28 22.41 -0.05
N THR A 37 -5.61 22.93 -1.24
CA THR A 37 -4.78 22.83 -2.46
C THR A 37 -3.32 23.19 -2.23
N GLU A 38 -3.02 24.30 -1.54
CA GLU A 38 -1.65 24.71 -1.25
C GLU A 38 -0.90 23.69 -0.40
N LYS A 39 -1.55 23.17 0.65
CA LYS A 39 -0.97 22.12 1.50
C LYS A 39 -0.83 20.79 0.79
N ILE A 40 -1.76 20.46 -0.10
CA ILE A 40 -1.68 19.25 -0.95
C ILE A 40 -0.45 19.34 -1.84
N ILE A 41 -0.22 20.49 -2.50
CA ILE A 41 0.93 20.71 -3.37
C ILE A 41 2.24 20.64 -2.57
N GLN A 42 2.31 21.27 -1.40
CA GLN A 42 3.49 21.24 -0.54
C GLN A 42 3.84 19.83 -0.05
N ARG A 43 2.83 19.08 0.40
CA ARG A 43 3.01 17.71 0.91
C ARG A 43 3.21 16.69 -0.20
N ARG A 44 2.79 17.02 -1.41
CA ARG A 44 2.66 16.08 -2.54
C ARG A 44 1.81 14.86 -2.19
N SER A 45 0.75 15.07 -1.40
CA SER A 45 -0.15 14.00 -0.95
C SER A 45 -1.46 14.56 -0.45
N PHE A 46 -2.53 13.78 -0.54
CA PHE A 46 -3.80 14.06 0.11
C PHE A 46 -3.76 13.69 1.60
N SER A 47 -4.59 14.34 2.38
CA SER A 47 -4.81 14.02 3.79
C SER A 47 -6.23 13.48 4.01
N LEU A 48 -6.46 12.86 5.16
CA LEU A 48 -7.81 12.43 5.56
C LEU A 48 -8.77 13.62 5.71
N LEU A 49 -8.26 14.83 6.01
CA LEU A 49 -9.06 16.04 6.05
C LEU A 49 -9.51 16.47 4.65
N ASP A 50 -8.64 16.35 3.65
CA ASP A 50 -9.02 16.62 2.26
C ASP A 50 -10.09 15.63 1.79
N MET A 51 -9.94 14.34 2.14
CA MET A 51 -10.96 13.31 1.89
C MET A 51 -12.28 13.66 2.56
N LYS A 52 -12.27 14.07 3.84
CA LYS A 52 -13.47 14.47 4.58
C LYS A 52 -14.21 15.62 3.91
N ARG A 53 -13.49 16.65 3.47
CA ARG A 53 -14.09 17.81 2.79
C ARG A 53 -14.73 17.42 1.47
N PHE A 54 -14.04 16.61 0.67
CA PHE A 54 -14.58 16.15 -0.60
C PHE A 54 -15.80 15.23 -0.41
N VAL A 55 -15.72 14.27 0.50
CA VAL A 55 -16.83 13.35 0.80
C VAL A 55 -18.04 14.12 1.36
N GLY A 56 -17.80 15.15 2.19
CA GLY A 56 -18.84 16.08 2.64
C GLY A 56 -19.48 16.86 1.49
N ALA A 57 -18.70 17.25 0.47
CA ALA A 57 -19.25 17.89 -0.73
C ALA A 57 -20.11 16.94 -1.60
N LEU A 58 -19.94 15.63 -1.46
CA LEU A 58 -20.83 14.62 -2.04
C LEU A 58 -22.10 14.39 -1.22
N GLY A 59 -22.29 15.09 -0.09
CA GLY A 59 -23.42 14.92 0.80
C GLY A 59 -23.33 13.73 1.76
N LEU A 60 -22.13 13.16 1.93
CA LEU A 60 -21.89 12.00 2.79
C LEU A 60 -21.18 12.42 4.08
N GLU A 61 -21.55 11.79 5.19
CA GLU A 61 -20.84 11.94 6.45
C GLU A 61 -19.59 11.06 6.49
N SER A 62 -18.49 11.63 6.96
CA SER A 62 -17.23 10.89 7.08
C SER A 62 -16.31 11.51 8.12
N GLY A 63 -15.37 10.74 8.62
CA GLY A 63 -14.41 11.24 9.61
C GLY A 63 -13.16 10.38 9.76
N GLY A 64 -12.09 11.05 10.20
CA GLY A 64 -10.90 10.38 10.70
C GLY A 64 -11.01 10.17 12.20
N TYR A 65 -10.68 8.99 12.66
CA TYR A 65 -10.73 8.59 14.06
C TYR A 65 -9.38 8.03 14.49
N ARG A 66 -9.14 8.05 15.78
CA ARG A 66 -8.09 7.25 16.42
C ARG A 66 -8.75 6.15 17.22
N GLY A 67 -8.25 4.93 17.07
CA GLY A 67 -8.77 3.79 17.79
C GLY A 67 -7.71 2.74 18.03
N GLU A 68 -8.02 1.77 18.83
CA GLU A 68 -7.19 0.58 18.98
C GLU A 68 -7.45 -0.42 17.88
N PHE A 69 -6.61 -1.45 17.80
CA PHE A 69 -6.80 -2.51 16.79
C PHE A 69 -8.14 -3.22 16.92
N SER A 70 -8.61 -3.41 18.15
CA SER A 70 -9.95 -3.94 18.47
C SER A 70 -11.06 -3.11 17.84
N ASP A 71 -10.93 -1.78 17.84
CA ASP A 71 -11.93 -0.88 17.25
C ASP A 71 -11.96 -1.03 15.74
N LEU A 72 -10.77 -1.10 15.09
CA LEU A 72 -10.68 -1.33 13.65
C LEU A 72 -11.32 -2.64 13.23
N VAL A 73 -11.15 -3.70 14.03
CA VAL A 73 -11.66 -5.04 13.71
C VAL A 73 -13.16 -5.17 13.99
N SER A 74 -13.65 -4.55 15.08
CA SER A 74 -15.04 -4.72 15.55
C SER A 74 -16.04 -3.85 14.80
N GLN A 75 -15.61 -2.79 14.11
CA GLN A 75 -16.52 -1.86 13.41
C GLN A 75 -17.31 -2.47 12.26
N GLY A 76 -16.85 -3.61 11.68
CA GLY A 76 -17.58 -4.36 10.68
C GLY A 76 -17.78 -3.67 9.33
N GLN A 77 -17.02 -2.61 9.04
CA GLN A 77 -17.07 -1.88 7.77
C GLN A 77 -15.65 -1.56 7.27
N PRO A 78 -15.44 -1.42 5.95
CA PRO A 78 -14.15 -1.06 5.41
C PRO A 78 -13.73 0.36 5.83
N ALA A 79 -12.42 0.55 6.03
CA ALA A 79 -11.83 1.82 6.45
C ALA A 79 -10.58 2.15 5.64
N ILE A 80 -10.34 3.41 5.31
CA ILE A 80 -9.02 3.83 4.85
C ILE A 80 -8.11 3.98 6.05
N VAL A 81 -6.94 3.37 5.98
CA VAL A 81 -5.92 3.43 7.02
C VAL A 81 -4.58 3.86 6.43
N PRO A 82 -3.86 4.79 7.07
CA PRO A 82 -2.49 5.10 6.70
C PRO A 82 -1.56 4.02 7.23
N ILE A 83 -0.67 3.54 6.39
CA ILE A 83 0.38 2.60 6.77
C ILE A 83 1.76 3.15 6.39
N SER A 84 2.79 2.71 7.12
CA SER A 84 4.19 2.95 6.78
C SER A 84 4.84 1.61 6.45
N TYR A 85 5.03 1.36 5.17
CA TYR A 85 5.57 0.09 4.69
C TYR A 85 6.75 0.33 3.75
N ALA A 86 7.85 -0.40 3.96
CA ALA A 86 9.08 -0.27 3.18
C ALA A 86 9.61 1.17 3.04
N GLY A 87 9.43 2.00 4.09
CA GLY A 87 9.87 3.40 4.10
C GLY A 87 8.92 4.38 3.40
N PHE A 88 7.78 3.93 2.91
CA PHE A 88 6.77 4.76 2.26
C PHE A 88 5.51 4.86 3.14
N LYS A 89 5.01 6.10 3.28
CA LYS A 89 3.68 6.33 3.84
C LYS A 89 2.64 6.21 2.74
N HIS A 90 1.61 5.43 3.02
CA HIS A 90 0.66 4.98 2.00
C HIS A 90 -0.74 4.83 2.60
N PHE A 91 -1.78 5.00 1.79
CA PHE A 91 -3.16 4.76 2.18
C PHE A 91 -3.65 3.45 1.56
N VAL A 92 -4.23 2.60 2.39
CA VAL A 92 -4.86 1.36 1.96
C VAL A 92 -6.29 1.28 2.50
N VAL A 93 -7.13 0.46 1.89
CA VAL A 93 -8.47 0.17 2.39
C VAL A 93 -8.44 -1.13 3.18
N CYS A 94 -8.57 -1.05 4.50
CA CYS A 94 -8.79 -2.21 5.35
C CYS A 94 -10.17 -2.81 5.03
N LYS A 95 -10.21 -4.04 4.53
CA LYS A 95 -11.43 -4.77 4.17
C LYS A 95 -12.00 -5.52 5.38
N GLY A 96 -11.13 -5.98 6.29
CA GLY A 96 -11.51 -6.72 7.47
C GLY A 96 -10.38 -7.57 8.04
N TYR A 97 -10.72 -8.31 9.09
CA TYR A 97 -9.81 -9.18 9.82
C TYR A 97 -10.40 -10.60 9.90
N LYS A 98 -9.59 -11.59 9.61
CA LYS A 98 -9.97 -12.99 9.74
C LYS A 98 -8.73 -13.88 9.92
N ASN A 99 -8.83 -14.89 10.79
CA ASN A 99 -7.78 -15.89 11.01
C ASN A 99 -6.39 -15.29 11.35
N GLY A 100 -6.34 -14.25 12.17
CA GLY A 100 -5.09 -13.61 12.58
C GLY A 100 -4.48 -12.67 11.52
N ARG A 101 -5.20 -12.36 10.44
CA ARG A 101 -4.72 -11.52 9.35
C ARG A 101 -5.66 -10.37 9.03
N VAL A 102 -5.07 -9.20 8.75
CA VAL A 102 -5.76 -8.03 8.23
C VAL A 102 -5.69 -8.02 6.72
N TYR A 103 -6.82 -7.98 6.07
CA TYR A 103 -6.95 -7.95 4.62
C TYR A 103 -7.15 -6.52 4.15
N VAL A 104 -6.35 -6.10 3.19
CA VAL A 104 -6.39 -4.75 2.65
C VAL A 104 -6.46 -4.75 1.13
N ALA A 105 -7.16 -3.78 0.57
CA ALA A 105 -7.02 -3.41 -0.83
C ALA A 105 -6.00 -2.27 -0.90
N ASP A 106 -4.85 -2.58 -1.47
CA ASP A 106 -3.74 -1.67 -1.66
C ASP A 106 -3.76 -1.11 -3.08
N PRO A 107 -3.76 0.22 -3.28
CA PRO A 107 -3.78 0.84 -4.61
C PRO A 107 -2.62 0.42 -5.52
N ALA A 108 -1.47 0.05 -4.94
CA ALA A 108 -0.28 -0.33 -5.70
C ALA A 108 -0.13 -1.85 -5.88
N LEU A 109 -0.58 -2.64 -4.89
CA LEU A 109 -0.33 -4.08 -4.82
C LEU A 109 -1.60 -4.93 -5.01
N GLY A 110 -2.78 -4.31 -5.03
CA GLY A 110 -4.06 -5.02 -5.10
C GLY A 110 -4.49 -5.58 -3.74
N ASN A 111 -5.21 -6.71 -3.74
CA ASN A 111 -5.65 -7.35 -2.50
C ASN A 111 -4.49 -8.12 -1.86
N ILE A 112 -4.06 -7.67 -0.69
CA ILE A 112 -2.99 -8.28 0.11
C ILE A 112 -3.43 -8.47 1.55
N SER A 113 -2.66 -9.19 2.34
CA SER A 113 -2.92 -9.34 3.77
C SER A 113 -1.63 -9.27 4.58
N PHE A 114 -1.76 -8.74 5.78
CA PHE A 114 -0.71 -8.73 6.79
C PHE A 114 -1.14 -9.58 7.98
N ASP A 115 -0.19 -10.24 8.64
CA ASP A 115 -0.48 -10.77 9.97
C ASP A 115 -0.75 -9.61 10.95
N GLU A 116 -1.47 -9.91 12.03
CA GLU A 116 -1.91 -8.90 13.00
C GLU A 116 -0.74 -8.09 13.58
N THR A 117 0.34 -8.78 13.95
CA THR A 117 1.51 -8.14 14.57
C THR A 117 2.15 -7.16 13.58
N ARG A 118 2.38 -7.62 12.37
CA ARG A 118 2.96 -6.78 11.32
C ARG A 118 2.07 -5.60 10.96
N PHE A 119 0.76 -5.81 10.88
CA PHE A 119 -0.17 -4.71 10.61
C PHE A 119 -0.12 -3.63 11.70
N LYS A 120 -0.10 -4.02 12.97
CA LYS A 120 0.02 -3.07 14.09
C LYS A 120 1.31 -2.26 14.05
N GLU A 121 2.42 -2.83 13.61
CA GLU A 121 3.70 -2.13 13.46
C GLU A 121 3.67 -1.06 12.37
N ILE A 122 2.99 -1.34 11.24
CA ILE A 122 2.96 -0.45 10.09
C ILE A 122 1.80 0.53 10.10
N TRP A 123 0.79 0.31 10.92
CA TRP A 123 -0.40 1.17 11.02
C TRP A 123 -0.07 2.50 11.68
N GLU A 124 -0.14 3.57 10.91
CA GLU A 124 0.29 4.90 11.35
C GLU A 124 -0.68 5.53 12.35
N ASN A 125 -0.16 5.87 13.53
CA ASN A 125 -0.87 6.61 14.58
C ASN A 125 -2.24 6.03 14.98
N ASN A 126 -2.47 4.76 14.72
CA ASN A 126 -3.75 4.09 14.97
C ASN A 126 -4.95 4.86 14.37
N THR A 127 -4.72 5.44 13.20
CA THR A 127 -5.71 6.30 12.54
C THR A 127 -6.50 5.51 11.52
N LEU A 128 -7.82 5.74 11.48
CA LEU A 128 -8.72 5.17 10.49
C LEU A 128 -9.68 6.24 9.99
N TYR A 129 -10.11 6.10 8.73
CA TYR A 129 -11.09 6.98 8.11
C TYR A 129 -12.30 6.18 7.67
N LEU A 130 -13.47 6.63 8.08
CA LEU A 130 -14.75 5.97 7.85
C LEU A 130 -15.71 6.88 7.08
N ILE A 131 -16.56 6.28 6.28
CA ILE A 131 -17.70 6.92 5.63
C ILE A 131 -18.97 6.30 6.22
N SER A 132 -19.84 7.13 6.75
CA SER A 132 -21.13 6.68 7.29
C SER A 132 -22.12 6.46 6.15
N VAL A 133 -22.62 5.24 6.05
CA VAL A 133 -23.62 4.82 5.05
C VAL A 133 -24.73 4.08 5.78
N ALA A 134 -25.97 4.40 5.48
CA ALA A 134 -27.11 3.68 6.02
C ALA A 134 -27.03 2.18 5.64
N PRO A 135 -27.36 1.26 6.54
CA PRO A 135 -27.15 -0.18 6.30
C PRO A 135 -27.75 -0.69 4.99
N GLU A 136 -28.91 -0.16 4.61
CA GLU A 136 -29.63 -0.54 3.38
C GLU A 136 -28.98 -0.03 2.09
N GLN A 137 -28.08 0.94 2.19
CA GLN A 137 -27.37 1.54 1.05
C GLN A 137 -25.96 0.98 0.88
N ARG A 138 -25.49 0.20 1.84
CA ARG A 138 -24.11 -0.35 1.82
C ARG A 138 -23.94 -1.34 0.68
N GLN A 139 -22.89 -1.13 -0.09
CA GLN A 139 -22.44 -2.13 -1.06
C GLN A 139 -21.49 -3.13 -0.39
N ASN A 140 -21.47 -4.34 -0.93
CA ASN A 140 -20.70 -5.44 -0.34
C ASN A 140 -19.51 -5.89 -1.21
N LEU A 141 -19.09 -5.01 -2.13
CA LEU A 141 -18.00 -5.34 -3.06
C LEU A 141 -16.63 -5.47 -2.38
N LEU A 142 -16.48 -4.86 -1.19
CA LEU A 142 -15.27 -4.94 -0.37
C LEU A 142 -15.34 -6.04 0.70
N ALA A 143 -16.42 -6.82 0.76
CA ALA A 143 -16.49 -7.96 1.66
C ALA A 143 -15.38 -8.96 1.37
N LEU A 144 -14.85 -9.59 2.42
CA LEU A 144 -13.84 -10.62 2.28
C LEU A 144 -14.39 -11.80 1.48
N GLN A 145 -13.70 -12.13 0.40
CA GLN A 145 -13.98 -13.29 -0.44
C GLN A 145 -13.03 -14.43 -0.09
N ASP A 146 -13.40 -15.66 -0.42
CA ASP A 146 -12.52 -16.82 -0.27
C ASP A 146 -11.21 -16.66 -1.05
N ALA A 147 -11.24 -15.93 -2.16
CA ALA A 147 -10.06 -15.61 -2.94
C ALA A 147 -9.06 -14.72 -2.18
N ASP A 148 -9.54 -13.79 -1.33
CA ASP A 148 -8.70 -12.93 -0.49
C ASP A 148 -7.93 -13.75 0.56
N MET A 149 -8.51 -14.87 1.00
CA MET A 149 -7.95 -15.73 2.04
C MET A 149 -6.96 -16.77 1.51
N ARG A 150 -6.75 -16.83 0.21
CA ARG A 150 -5.75 -17.68 -0.45
C ARG A 150 -4.38 -17.04 -0.34
N HIS A 151 -3.80 -17.05 0.82
CA HIS A 151 -2.41 -16.65 1.01
C HIS A 151 -1.53 -17.88 1.14
N VAL A 152 -0.35 -17.80 0.55
CA VAL A 152 0.70 -18.77 0.77
C VAL A 152 1.50 -18.28 1.97
N ASP A 153 1.61 -19.08 3.03
CA ASP A 153 2.39 -18.72 4.21
C ASP A 153 3.89 -18.64 3.89
N ASP A 154 4.63 -17.87 4.67
CA ASP A 154 6.06 -17.66 4.46
C ASP A 154 6.85 -18.99 4.54
N ALA A 155 6.39 -19.95 5.35
CA ALA A 155 7.03 -21.27 5.44
C ALA A 155 6.83 -22.06 4.14
N THR A 156 5.65 -21.97 3.54
CA THR A 156 5.36 -22.58 2.24
C THR A 156 6.12 -21.88 1.12
N VAL A 157 6.15 -20.52 1.11
CA VAL A 157 6.96 -19.77 0.15
C VAL A 157 8.43 -20.16 0.26
N ASN A 158 8.98 -20.16 1.48
CA ASN A 158 10.36 -20.56 1.72
C ASN A 158 10.62 -22.00 1.29
N ARG A 159 9.71 -22.92 1.61
CA ARG A 159 9.83 -24.33 1.22
C ARG A 159 9.90 -24.50 -0.30
N TYR A 160 9.05 -23.83 -1.07
CA TYR A 160 9.04 -23.94 -2.53
C TYR A 160 10.07 -23.05 -3.21
N ALA A 161 10.39 -21.89 -2.66
CA ALA A 161 11.41 -21.01 -3.22
C ALA A 161 12.83 -21.55 -3.03
N PHE A 162 13.08 -22.34 -1.98
CA PHE A 162 14.41 -22.85 -1.66
C PHE A 162 14.61 -24.34 -1.96
N VAL A 163 13.56 -25.15 -2.15
CA VAL A 163 13.70 -26.61 -2.38
C VAL A 163 13.91 -26.97 -3.84
N ASP A 164 13.48 -26.16 -4.80
CA ASP A 164 13.54 -26.53 -6.24
C ASP A 164 14.28 -25.54 -7.14
N ILE A 165 14.89 -24.52 -6.59
CA ILE A 165 15.81 -23.73 -7.39
C ILE A 165 17.20 -24.36 -7.31
N GLN A 166 17.38 -25.49 -7.95
CA GLN A 166 18.68 -25.82 -8.51
C GLN A 166 18.93 -24.75 -9.59
N TYR A 167 19.48 -23.61 -9.16
CA TYR A 167 19.99 -22.66 -10.14
C TYR A 167 21.00 -23.42 -10.98
N PRO A 168 20.79 -23.59 -12.30
CA PRO A 168 21.79 -24.22 -13.13
C PRO A 168 23.13 -23.54 -12.87
N GLN A 169 24.21 -24.29 -12.75
CA GLN A 169 25.57 -23.78 -12.45
C GLN A 169 25.93 -22.56 -13.29
N PHE A 170 25.35 -22.46 -14.50
CA PHE A 170 25.42 -21.29 -15.38
C PHE A 170 24.89 -19.99 -14.76
N TYR A 171 23.76 -20.03 -14.01
CA TYR A 171 23.22 -18.83 -13.34
C TYR A 171 24.04 -18.46 -12.11
N MET A 172 24.56 -19.46 -11.38
CA MET A 172 25.44 -19.21 -10.23
C MET A 172 26.77 -18.60 -10.69
N ASN A 173 27.32 -19.06 -11.79
CA ASN A 173 28.52 -18.47 -12.40
C ASN A 173 28.24 -17.01 -12.87
N LYS A 174 27.11 -16.75 -13.50
CA LYS A 174 26.71 -15.39 -13.89
C LYS A 174 26.54 -14.44 -12.71
N ILE A 175 26.02 -14.93 -11.59
CA ILE A 175 25.89 -14.13 -10.35
C ILE A 175 27.28 -13.87 -9.77
N ALA A 176 28.16 -14.88 -9.73
CA ALA A 176 29.53 -14.77 -9.26
C ALA A 176 30.36 -13.80 -10.12
N ASP A 177 30.22 -13.87 -11.44
CA ASP A 177 30.88 -12.97 -12.39
C ASP A 177 30.42 -11.52 -12.21
N LYS A 178 29.11 -11.31 -12.03
CA LYS A 178 28.57 -9.98 -11.75
C LYS A 178 29.01 -9.44 -10.39
N ALA A 179 29.04 -10.27 -9.36
CA ALA A 179 29.54 -9.88 -8.04
C ALA A 179 31.05 -9.55 -8.09
N SER A 180 31.84 -10.27 -8.90
CA SER A 180 33.24 -9.97 -9.15
C SER A 180 33.43 -8.67 -9.91
N THR A 181 32.59 -8.40 -10.90
CA THR A 181 32.56 -7.13 -11.66
C THR A 181 32.22 -5.94 -10.75
N ILE A 182 31.25 -6.09 -9.85
CA ILE A 182 30.92 -5.06 -8.86
C ILE A 182 32.09 -4.79 -7.92
N ARG A 183 32.81 -5.82 -7.48
CA ARG A 183 34.02 -5.66 -6.65
C ARG A 183 35.15 -4.96 -7.40
N LEU A 184 35.35 -5.29 -8.67
CA LEU A 184 36.36 -4.63 -9.53
C LEU A 184 36.01 -3.14 -9.71
N TYR A 185 34.77 -2.81 -9.97
CA TYR A 185 34.29 -1.42 -10.03
C TYR A 185 34.47 -0.69 -8.69
N LYS A 186 34.27 -1.36 -7.58
CA LYS A 186 34.51 -0.84 -6.24
C LYS A 186 35.96 -0.44 -6.06
N ASN A 187 36.87 -1.34 -6.40
CA ASN A 187 38.30 -1.11 -6.23
C ASN A 187 38.87 -0.06 -7.20
N MET A 188 38.27 0.08 -8.39
CA MET A 188 38.70 1.09 -9.38
C MET A 188 38.22 2.51 -9.11
N ASN A 189 37.16 2.67 -8.32
CA ASN A 189 36.51 3.96 -8.09
C ASN A 189 36.52 4.40 -6.62
N GLU A 190 37.33 3.76 -5.76
CA GLU A 190 37.43 4.11 -4.33
C GLU A 190 37.86 5.57 -4.09
N GLU A 191 38.44 6.24 -5.07
CA GLU A 191 38.85 7.65 -5.00
C GLU A 191 37.85 8.61 -5.67
N SER A 192 36.74 8.13 -6.23
CA SER A 192 35.77 8.98 -6.92
C SER A 192 34.52 9.27 -6.08
N ASP A 193 34.16 10.54 -5.95
CA ASP A 193 32.95 11.03 -5.28
C ASP A 193 31.62 10.45 -5.86
N ASN A 194 31.69 9.74 -6.98
CA ASN A 194 30.54 9.15 -7.67
C ASN A 194 30.38 7.64 -7.45
N TYR A 195 31.26 7.00 -6.70
CA TYR A 195 31.27 5.55 -6.52
C TYR A 195 29.92 5.01 -5.98
N GLY A 196 29.43 5.57 -4.90
CA GLY A 196 28.16 5.15 -4.30
C GLY A 196 26.94 5.39 -5.19
N LYS A 197 26.98 6.41 -6.07
CA LYS A 197 25.88 6.71 -7.02
C LYS A 197 25.84 5.71 -8.18
N GLN A 198 27.00 5.27 -8.66
CA GLN A 198 27.06 4.23 -9.72
C GLN A 198 26.65 2.85 -9.20
N GLU A 199 27.07 2.48 -8.01
CA GLU A 199 26.69 1.22 -7.36
C GLU A 199 25.16 1.18 -7.14
N TYR A 200 24.58 2.27 -6.67
CA TYR A 200 23.14 2.38 -6.45
C TYR A 200 22.33 2.30 -7.77
N ASN A 201 22.81 2.94 -8.84
CA ASN A 201 22.16 2.89 -10.15
C ASN A 201 22.26 1.48 -10.78
N TYR A 202 23.37 0.77 -10.58
CA TYR A 202 23.52 -0.59 -11.06
C TYR A 202 22.59 -1.58 -10.35
N LEU A 203 22.48 -1.49 -9.04
CA LEU A 203 21.52 -2.28 -8.25
C LEU A 203 20.07 -2.00 -8.67
N ARG A 204 19.76 -0.75 -8.96
CA ARG A 204 18.42 -0.35 -9.41
C ARG A 204 18.05 -0.91 -10.79
N LEU A 205 19.02 -0.98 -11.71
CA LEU A 205 18.84 -1.61 -13.02
C LEU A 205 18.67 -3.12 -12.91
N TYR A 206 19.38 -3.77 -11.99
CA TYR A 206 19.27 -5.20 -11.73
C TYR A 206 17.87 -5.61 -11.23
N TYR A 207 17.26 -4.79 -10.39
CA TYR A 207 15.90 -5.04 -9.89
C TYR A 207 14.78 -4.65 -10.87
N LYS A 208 15.04 -3.73 -11.81
CA LYS A 208 14.04 -3.33 -12.82
C LYS A 208 13.85 -4.34 -13.93
N ASN A 209 14.79 -5.24 -14.13
CA ASN A 209 14.77 -6.24 -15.20
C ASN A 209 14.31 -7.63 -14.71
N LYS A 210 13.68 -7.68 -13.54
CA LYS A 210 12.91 -8.80 -13.04
C LYS A 210 11.43 -8.45 -13.08
#